data_0f1cd521061e446ddb04e53358997e0d
#
_entry.id   0f1cd521061e446ddb04e53358997e0d
#
_cell.length_a   1.000
_cell.length_b   1.000
_cell.length_c   1.000
_cell.angle_alpha   90.00
_cell.angle_beta   90.00
_cell.angle_gamma   90.00
#
_symmetry.space_group_name_H-M   'P 1'
#
loop_
_entity.id
_entity.type
_entity.pdbx_description
1 polymer ?
#
loop_
_entity_poly.entity_id
_entity_poly.type
_entity_poly.pdbx_seq_one_letter_code
_entity_poly.pdbx_strand_id
1 'polypeptide(L)' 'MLDDHDSLLRRLHELRSEHRDLDTVIARLTDDRHDALQLQRLKKRKLKLKDEILWLESRLVPDIIA' A
#
# COMPACT_ATOMS: atom_id res chain seq x y z
N MET A 1 -11.35 -24.45 -2.85
CA MET A 1 -10.81 -23.30 -3.57
C MET A 1 -11.33 -22.01 -2.95
N LEU A 2 -10.45 -21.06 -2.69
CA LEU A 2 -10.90 -19.81 -2.14
C LEU A 2 -11.67 -19.01 -3.18
N ASP A 3 -12.73 -18.39 -2.71
CA ASP A 3 -13.48 -17.46 -3.54
C ASP A 3 -12.55 -16.31 -3.94
N ASP A 4 -12.66 -15.85 -5.18
CA ASP A 4 -11.86 -14.73 -5.66
C ASP A 4 -12.05 -13.50 -4.80
N HIS A 5 -13.27 -13.30 -4.30
CA HIS A 5 -13.57 -12.18 -3.43
C HIS A 5 -12.76 -12.26 -2.14
N ASP A 6 -12.69 -13.44 -1.53
CA ASP A 6 -11.94 -13.62 -0.30
C ASP A 6 -10.43 -13.44 -0.53
N SER A 7 -9.94 -13.93 -1.66
CA SER A 7 -8.53 -13.75 -2.01
C SER A 7 -8.18 -12.29 -2.18
N LEU A 8 -9.05 -11.54 -2.84
CA LEU A 8 -8.84 -10.11 -3.05
C LEU A 8 -8.89 -9.34 -1.75
N LEU A 9 -9.81 -9.69 -0.86
CA LEU A 9 -9.89 -9.05 0.45
C LEU A 9 -8.62 -9.29 1.26
N ARG A 10 -8.11 -10.51 1.24
CA ARG A 10 -6.88 -10.84 1.94
C ARG A 10 -5.71 -10.05 1.37
N ARG A 11 -5.63 -9.99 0.05
CA ARG A 11 -4.57 -9.23 -0.61
C ARG A 11 -4.63 -7.75 -0.25
N LEU A 12 -5.85 -7.20 -0.25
CA LEU A 12 -6.05 -5.81 0.12
C LEU A 12 -5.59 -5.54 1.55
N HIS A 13 -5.93 -6.45 2.47
CA HIS A 13 -5.52 -6.33 3.85
C HIS A 13 -3.99 -6.34 3.99
N GLU A 14 -3.34 -7.25 3.29
CA GLU A 14 -1.88 -7.34 3.30
C GLU A 14 -1.23 -6.07 2.76
N LEU A 15 -1.76 -5.54 1.67
CA LEU A 15 -1.23 -4.33 1.07
C LEU A 15 -1.40 -3.11 1.97
N ARG A 16 -2.54 -3.01 2.63
CA ARG A 16 -2.76 -1.92 3.58
C ARG A 16 -1.80 -1.97 4.75
N SER A 17 -1.55 -3.17 5.24
CA SER A 17 -0.60 -3.37 6.33
C SER A 17 0.80 -2.97 5.90
N GLU A 18 1.22 -3.40 4.72
CA GLU A 18 2.52 -3.06 4.18
C GLU A 18 2.66 -1.56 3.94
N HIS A 19 1.61 -0.95 3.43
CA HIS A 19 1.59 0.49 3.19
C HIS A 19 1.77 1.27 4.51
N ARG A 20 1.10 0.82 5.55
CA ARG A 20 1.22 1.45 6.87
C ARG A 20 2.63 1.30 7.42
N ASP A 21 3.23 0.11 7.26
CA ASP A 21 4.59 -0.14 7.72
C ASP A 21 5.57 0.76 6.98
N LEU A 22 5.37 0.94 5.68
CA LEU A 22 6.22 1.83 4.90
C LEU A 22 6.10 3.28 5.36
N ASP A 23 4.89 3.72 5.68
CA ASP A 23 4.70 5.06 6.22
C ASP A 23 5.52 5.28 7.48
N THR A 24 5.52 4.29 8.37
CA THR A 24 6.27 4.38 9.61
C THR A 24 7.78 4.46 9.34
N VAL A 25 8.27 3.62 8.45
CA VAL A 25 9.69 3.61 8.11
C VAL A 25 10.10 4.91 7.44
N ILE A 26 9.28 5.40 6.52
CA ILE A 26 9.56 6.66 5.83
C ILE A 26 9.61 7.82 6.81
N ALA A 27 8.69 7.86 7.77
CA ALA A 27 8.67 8.91 8.77
C ALA A 27 9.98 8.93 9.58
N ARG A 28 10.51 7.75 9.91
CA ARG A 28 11.75 7.65 10.66
C ARG A 28 12.94 8.06 9.81
N LEU A 29 12.99 7.64 8.55
CA LEU A 29 14.09 7.97 7.67
C LEU A 29 14.11 9.44 7.28
N THR A 30 12.97 10.09 7.32
CA THR A 30 12.91 11.52 7.00
C THR A 30 13.73 12.36 7.99
N ASP A 31 13.85 11.87 9.22
CA ASP A 31 14.64 12.55 10.25
C ASP A 31 16.13 12.30 10.07
N ASP A 32 16.52 11.31 9.28
CA ASP A 32 17.89 10.94 9.06
C ASP A 32 18.31 11.31 7.64
N ARG A 33 19.18 12.29 7.50
CA ARG A 33 19.58 12.79 6.19
C ARG A 33 20.50 11.86 5.41
N HIS A 34 20.95 10.77 6.03
CA HIS A 34 21.92 9.90 5.40
C HIS A 34 21.34 8.95 4.36
N ASP A 35 20.03 8.78 4.33
CA ASP A 35 19.41 7.79 3.48
C ASP A 35 18.45 8.36 2.45
N ALA A 36 18.85 9.46 1.82
CA ALA A 36 17.98 10.10 0.82
C ALA A 36 17.57 9.14 -0.31
N LEU A 37 18.52 8.33 -0.78
CA LEU A 37 18.23 7.39 -1.85
C LEU A 37 17.27 6.30 -1.40
N GLN A 38 17.49 5.78 -0.20
CA GLN A 38 16.61 4.76 0.35
C GLN A 38 15.21 5.32 0.59
N LEU A 39 15.13 6.53 1.10
CA LEU A 39 13.85 7.20 1.30
C LEU A 39 13.09 7.32 -0.01
N GLN A 40 13.79 7.70 -1.07
CA GLN A 40 13.19 7.82 -2.38
C GLN A 40 12.64 6.49 -2.89
N ARG A 41 13.39 5.42 -2.68
CA ARG A 41 12.96 4.08 -3.07
C ARG A 41 11.72 3.64 -2.31
N LEU A 42 11.69 3.92 -1.02
CA LEU A 42 10.56 3.56 -0.18
C LEU A 42 9.31 4.34 -0.54
N LYS A 43 9.47 5.62 -0.85
CA LYS A 43 8.33 6.44 -1.30
C LYS A 43 7.77 5.93 -2.61
N LYS A 44 8.64 5.49 -3.51
CA LYS A 44 8.21 4.93 -4.79
C LYS A 44 7.43 3.63 -4.58
N ARG A 45 7.93 2.78 -3.69
CA ARG A 45 7.23 1.54 -3.37
C ARG A 45 5.88 1.81 -2.72
N LYS A 46 5.83 2.80 -1.84
CA LYS A 46 4.57 3.19 -1.20
C LYS A 46 3.53 3.62 -2.22
N LEU A 47 3.92 4.40 -3.21
CA LEU A 47 3.03 4.83 -4.28
C LEU A 47 2.51 3.64 -5.07
N LYS A 48 3.38 2.67 -5.34
CA LYS A 48 3.00 1.47 -6.07
C LYS A 48 1.98 0.66 -5.29
N LEU A 49 2.19 0.52 -3.98
CA LEU A 49 1.24 -0.17 -3.12
C LEU A 49 -0.10 0.54 -3.08
N LYS A 50 -0.08 1.85 -3.02
CA LYS A 50 -1.30 2.62 -3.00
C LYS A 50 -2.10 2.43 -4.28
N ASP A 51 -1.43 2.37 -5.42
CA ASP A 51 -2.09 2.11 -6.69
C ASP A 51 -2.76 0.75 -6.70
N GLU A 52 -2.09 -0.26 -6.18
CA GLU A 52 -2.68 -1.60 -6.07
C GLU A 52 -3.87 -1.62 -5.13
N ILE A 53 -3.75 -0.92 -4.01
CA ILE A 53 -4.85 -0.82 -3.04
C ILE A 53 -6.08 -0.20 -3.69
N LEU A 54 -5.90 0.89 -4.40
CA LEU A 54 -7.00 1.56 -5.08
C LEU A 54 -7.63 0.67 -6.14
N TRP A 55 -6.80 -0.08 -6.86
CA TRP A 55 -7.31 -1.00 -7.86
C TRP A 55 -8.17 -2.10 -7.23
N LEU A 56 -7.68 -2.68 -6.13
CA LEU A 56 -8.43 -3.72 -5.43
C LEU A 56 -9.70 -3.18 -4.82
N GLU A 57 -9.64 -1.99 -4.24
CA GLU A 57 -10.83 -1.37 -3.67
C GLU A 57 -11.91 -1.14 -4.73
N SER A 58 -11.51 -0.70 -5.91
CA SER A 58 -12.46 -0.47 -6.98
C SER A 58 -13.11 -1.78 -7.45
N ARG A 59 -12.41 -2.90 -7.31
CA ARG A 59 -12.95 -4.20 -7.67
C ARG A 59 -13.88 -4.75 -6.61
N LEU A 60 -13.54 -4.52 -5.34
CA LEU A 60 -14.28 -5.09 -4.22
C LEU A 60 -15.49 -4.27 -3.85
N VAL A 61 -15.44 -2.97 -4.10
CA VAL A 61 -16.54 -2.07 -3.74
C VAL A 61 -16.88 -1.20 -4.96
N PRO A 62 -17.46 -1.80 -6.00
CA PRO A 62 -17.70 -1.07 -7.26
C PRO A 62 -18.70 0.05 -7.14
N ASP A 63 -19.48 0.10 -6.08
CA ASP A 63 -20.53 1.07 -5.93
C ASP A 63 -20.16 2.27 -5.09
N ILE A 64 -18.90 2.44 -4.83
CA ILE A 64 -18.47 3.65 -4.15
C ILE A 64 -18.46 4.76 -5.18
N ILE A 65 -19.59 5.23 -5.51
CA ILE A 65 -19.65 6.36 -6.40
C ILE A 65 -20.17 7.52 -5.64
N ALA A 66 -19.41 8.52 -5.70
CA ALA A 66 -19.87 9.76 -5.12
C ALA A 66 -21.01 10.32 -5.95
#